data_975e8ed273054d5e3d050b22ca380d9d
#
_entry.id   975e8ed273054d5e3d050b22ca380d9d
#
_cell.length_a   1.000
_cell.length_b   1.000
_cell.length_c   1.000
_cell.angle_alpha   90.00
_cell.angle_beta   90.00
_cell.angle_gamma   90.00
#
_symmetry.space_group_name_H-M   'P 1'
#
loop_
_entity.id
_entity.type
_entity.pdbx_description
1 polymer ?
#
loop_
_entity_poly.entity_id
_entity_poly.type
_entity_poly.pdbx_seq_one_letter_code
_entity_poly.pdbx_strand_id
1 'polypeptide(L)'
;MKIDKTKELSHDMSIVNGKKIKLFALSSNRALAEEISKAANIEISAVDVVRFADGEISVNIEDSVRGHDVFIVQSTSAPANEHLMELLVMSDALKRASAKTITVLMPY
;
A
#
# COMPACT_ATOMS: atom_id res chain seq x y z
N MET A 1 13.02 23.99 16.40
CA MET A 1 12.34 22.79 16.09
C MET A 1 11.73 22.15 17.29
N LYS A 2 10.64 21.71 17.13
CA LYS A 2 9.95 21.05 18.19
C LYS A 2 10.38 19.62 18.23
N ILE A 3 11.22 19.32 19.16
CA ILE A 3 11.74 17.98 19.29
C ILE A 3 10.61 16.98 19.43
N ASP A 4 9.63 17.35 20.22
CA ASP A 4 8.50 16.45 20.43
C ASP A 4 7.74 16.20 19.15
N LYS A 5 7.57 17.24 18.34
CA LYS A 5 6.90 17.07 17.05
C LYS A 5 7.70 16.19 16.12
N THR A 6 9.02 16.29 16.21
CA THR A 6 9.86 15.43 15.41
C THR A 6 9.65 13.97 15.82
N LYS A 7 9.54 13.72 17.10
CA LYS A 7 9.28 12.37 17.58
C LYS A 7 7.92 11.88 17.13
N GLU A 8 6.92 12.74 17.16
CA GLU A 8 5.60 12.37 16.69
C GLU A 8 5.62 12.00 15.23
N LEU A 9 6.30 12.79 14.43
CA LEU A 9 6.43 12.50 13.01
C LEU A 9 7.19 11.20 12.78
N SER A 10 8.17 10.90 13.63
CA SER A 10 8.89 9.64 13.53
C SER A 10 7.99 8.45 13.81
N HIS A 11 7.03 8.61 14.72
CA HIS A 11 6.10 7.54 15.05
C HIS A 11 5.11 7.31 13.93
N ASP A 12 4.72 8.35 13.24
CA ASP A 12 3.77 8.20 12.15
C ASP A 12 4.49 8.39 10.83
N MET A 13 5.04 7.28 10.33
CA MET A 13 5.77 7.26 9.07
C MET A 13 4.88 7.51 7.87
N SER A 14 3.56 7.57 8.07
CA SER A 14 2.64 7.82 6.97
C SER A 14 2.52 9.29 6.62
N ILE A 15 3.12 10.18 7.41
CA ILE A 15 3.05 11.63 7.14
C ILE A 15 4.33 12.07 6.49
N VAL A 16 4.22 12.55 5.24
CA VAL A 16 5.35 13.04 4.45
C VAL A 16 4.97 14.39 3.90
N ASN A 17 5.75 15.43 4.23
CA ASN A 17 5.49 16.80 3.80
C ASN A 17 4.06 17.25 4.06
N GLY A 18 3.53 16.88 5.22
CA GLY A 18 2.17 17.23 5.62
C GLY A 18 1.08 16.39 4.98
N LYS A 19 1.43 15.44 4.14
CA LYS A 19 0.47 14.54 3.51
C LYS A 19 0.47 13.19 4.21
N LYS A 20 -0.72 12.61 4.34
CA LYS A 20 -0.86 11.28 4.92
C LYS A 20 -0.71 10.26 3.81
N ILE A 21 0.34 9.47 3.87
CA ILE A 21 0.68 8.51 2.82
C ILE A 21 0.76 7.11 3.39
N LYS A 22 0.19 6.15 2.67
CA LYS A 22 0.35 4.72 2.98
C LYS A 22 0.90 4.02 1.75
N LEU A 23 1.81 3.09 1.98
CA LEU A 23 2.42 2.31 0.92
C LEU A 23 2.13 0.84 1.16
N PHE A 24 1.56 0.19 0.15
CA PHE A 24 1.28 -1.24 0.20
C PHE A 24 2.02 -1.95 -0.92
N ALA A 25 2.54 -3.13 -0.61
CA ALA A 25 3.11 -4.02 -1.60
C ALA A 25 2.20 -5.23 -1.73
N LEU A 26 1.73 -5.51 -2.94
CA LEU A 26 1.03 -6.74 -3.21
C LEU A 26 2.06 -7.82 -3.56
N SER A 27 1.60 -8.95 -4.11
CA SER A 27 2.48 -10.13 -4.14
C SER A 27 3.57 -10.08 -5.20
N SER A 28 3.49 -9.20 -6.20
CA SER A 28 4.35 -9.34 -7.37
C SER A 28 5.74 -8.71 -7.26
N ASN A 29 5.91 -7.58 -6.61
CA ASN A 29 7.22 -6.92 -6.64
C ASN A 29 7.59 -6.32 -5.30
N ARG A 30 7.78 -7.18 -4.34
CA ARG A 30 8.13 -6.78 -2.98
C ARG A 30 9.46 -6.04 -2.93
N ALA A 31 10.43 -6.47 -3.73
CA ALA A 31 11.75 -5.85 -3.73
C ALA A 31 11.68 -4.37 -4.12
N LEU A 32 10.89 -4.05 -5.14
CA LEU A 32 10.72 -2.65 -5.55
C LEU A 32 10.03 -1.84 -4.45
N ALA A 33 9.03 -2.44 -3.80
CA ALA A 33 8.34 -1.76 -2.70
C ALA A 33 9.30 -1.44 -1.57
N GLU A 34 10.21 -2.36 -1.26
CA GLU A 34 11.21 -2.14 -0.22
C GLU A 34 12.19 -1.04 -0.59
N GLU A 35 12.59 -0.98 -1.86
CA GLU A 35 13.45 0.10 -2.32
C GLU A 35 12.75 1.45 -2.22
N ILE A 36 11.49 1.52 -2.63
CA ILE A 36 10.70 2.75 -2.52
C ILE A 36 10.54 3.15 -1.05
N SER A 37 10.24 2.17 -0.20
CA SER A 37 10.09 2.40 1.22
C SER A 37 11.35 3.06 1.82
N LYS A 38 12.51 2.54 1.47
CA LYS A 38 13.76 3.09 1.96
C LYS A 38 14.03 4.48 1.40
N ALA A 39 13.84 4.65 0.11
CA ALA A 39 14.14 5.92 -0.55
C ALA A 39 13.24 7.04 -0.05
N ALA A 40 11.97 6.76 0.18
CA ALA A 40 11.00 7.75 0.61
C ALA A 40 10.85 7.82 2.13
N ASN A 41 11.48 6.90 2.84
CA ASN A 41 11.36 6.79 4.30
C ASN A 41 9.90 6.61 4.74
N ILE A 42 9.20 5.72 4.04
CA ILE A 42 7.82 5.38 4.33
C ILE A 42 7.75 3.88 4.59
N GLU A 43 7.12 3.50 5.70
CA GLU A 43 6.96 2.10 6.05
C GLU A 43 5.96 1.43 5.12
N ILE A 44 6.22 0.17 4.78
CA ILE A 44 5.25 -0.62 4.03
C ILE A 44 4.19 -1.09 5.00
N SER A 45 2.94 -0.73 4.72
CA SER A 45 1.82 -1.09 5.58
C SER A 45 1.41 -2.54 5.36
N ALA A 46 0.88 -3.15 6.41
CA ALA A 46 0.52 -4.55 6.38
C ALA A 46 -0.77 -4.77 5.61
N VAL A 47 -0.77 -5.79 4.77
CA VAL A 47 -1.96 -6.24 4.06
C VAL A 47 -1.87 -7.76 3.90
N ASP A 48 -2.97 -8.44 4.17
CA ASP A 48 -3.07 -9.87 3.96
C ASP A 48 -3.81 -10.13 2.65
N VAL A 49 -3.19 -10.91 1.78
CA VAL A 49 -3.82 -11.35 0.54
C VAL A 49 -4.05 -12.85 0.67
N VAL A 50 -5.31 -13.23 0.68
CA VAL A 50 -5.69 -14.63 0.83
C VAL A 50 -6.28 -15.15 -0.48
N ARG A 51 -5.76 -16.27 -0.96
CA ARG A 51 -6.28 -16.93 -2.15
C ARG A 51 -7.00 -18.19 -1.73
N PHE A 52 -8.23 -18.31 -2.20
CA PHE A 52 -9.04 -19.50 -1.90
C PHE A 52 -8.91 -20.52 -3.01
N ALA A 53 -9.26 -21.77 -2.69
CA ALA A 53 -9.13 -22.87 -3.62
C ALA A 53 -9.94 -22.69 -4.91
N ASP A 54 -11.02 -21.93 -4.85
CA ASP A 54 -11.87 -21.66 -6.00
C ASP A 54 -11.38 -20.49 -6.85
N GLY A 55 -10.23 -19.92 -6.50
CA GLY A 55 -9.66 -18.80 -7.24
C GLY A 55 -10.03 -17.44 -6.71
N GLU A 56 -10.88 -17.36 -5.71
CA GLU A 56 -11.23 -16.08 -5.12
C GLU A 56 -10.04 -15.48 -4.38
N ILE A 57 -9.99 -14.16 -4.36
CA ILE A 57 -8.96 -13.42 -3.65
C ILE A 57 -9.63 -12.50 -2.65
N SER A 58 -9.13 -12.51 -1.43
CA SER A 58 -9.57 -11.61 -0.38
C SER A 58 -8.37 -10.78 0.10
N VAL A 59 -8.62 -9.51 0.35
CA VAL A 59 -7.59 -8.59 0.83
C VAL A 59 -8.05 -8.01 2.16
N ASN A 60 -7.19 -8.13 3.16
CA ASN A 60 -7.47 -7.57 4.47
C ASN A 60 -6.46 -6.49 4.79
N ILE A 61 -6.93 -5.26 4.94
CA ILE A 61 -6.11 -4.10 5.24
C ILE A 61 -6.24 -3.82 6.74
N GLU A 62 -5.13 -3.91 7.46
CA GLU A 62 -5.18 -3.77 8.91
C GLU A 62 -5.10 -2.32 9.35
N ASP A 63 -4.37 -1.49 8.61
CA ASP A 63 -4.21 -0.08 8.96
C ASP A 63 -5.37 0.75 8.46
N SER A 64 -5.65 1.84 9.17
CA SER A 64 -6.63 2.80 8.67
C SER A 64 -6.04 3.57 7.49
N VAL A 65 -6.81 3.65 6.41
CA VAL A 65 -6.39 4.39 5.21
C VAL A 65 -7.29 5.61 4.96
N ARG A 66 -8.21 5.87 5.88
CA ARG A 66 -9.14 6.98 5.70
C ARG A 66 -8.39 8.30 5.56
N GLY A 67 -8.66 8.99 4.46
CA GLY A 67 -8.05 10.29 4.20
C GLY A 67 -6.59 10.22 3.77
N HIS A 68 -6.06 9.03 3.53
CA HIS A 68 -4.67 8.87 3.10
C HIS A 68 -4.56 8.84 1.59
N ASP A 69 -3.41 9.31 1.10
CA ASP A 69 -2.99 9.06 -0.27
C ASP A 69 -2.30 7.71 -0.27
N VAL A 70 -2.87 6.75 -0.98
CA VAL A 70 -2.40 5.36 -0.94
C VAL A 70 -1.65 5.02 -2.21
N PHE A 71 -0.48 4.41 -2.04
CA PHE A 71 0.33 3.93 -3.15
C PHE A 71 0.41 2.41 -3.07
N ILE A 72 0.17 1.75 -4.18
CA ILE A 72 0.24 0.29 -4.27
C ILE A 72 1.33 -0.07 -5.26
N VAL A 73 2.26 -0.91 -4.85
CA VAL A 73 3.29 -1.44 -5.76
C VAL A 73 2.84 -2.81 -6.23
N GLN A 74 2.61 -2.94 -7.52
CA GLN A 74 2.21 -4.21 -8.12
C GLN A 74 2.56 -4.19 -9.60
N SER A 75 3.21 -5.24 -10.07
CA SER A 75 3.43 -5.42 -11.49
C SER A 75 2.43 -6.44 -12.04
N THR A 76 2.26 -6.43 -13.35
CA THR A 76 1.40 -7.43 -14.01
C THR A 76 2.24 -8.55 -14.63
N SER A 77 3.43 -8.78 -14.08
CA SER A 77 4.25 -9.92 -14.46
C SER A 77 3.52 -11.23 -14.19
N ALA A 78 3.98 -12.31 -14.78
CA ALA A 78 3.31 -13.60 -14.64
C ALA A 78 3.27 -14.07 -13.19
N PRO A 79 2.12 -14.60 -12.72
CA PRO A 79 0.87 -14.78 -13.45
C PRO A 79 0.07 -13.47 -13.47
N ALA A 80 -0.08 -12.91 -14.67
CA ALA A 80 -0.61 -11.57 -14.85
C ALA A 80 -2.06 -11.44 -14.38
N ASN A 81 -2.89 -12.44 -14.67
CA ASN A 81 -4.30 -12.38 -14.28
C ASN A 81 -4.48 -12.34 -12.78
N GLU A 82 -3.67 -13.10 -12.04
CA GLU A 82 -3.75 -13.11 -10.58
C GLU A 82 -3.29 -11.79 -10.00
N HIS A 83 -2.21 -11.25 -10.52
CA HIS A 83 -1.69 -9.97 -10.03
C HIS A 83 -2.66 -8.82 -10.33
N LEU A 84 -3.28 -8.85 -11.50
CA LEU A 84 -4.29 -7.85 -11.84
C LEU A 84 -5.50 -7.96 -10.93
N MET A 85 -5.94 -9.19 -10.63
CA MET A 85 -7.09 -9.41 -9.75
C MET A 85 -6.79 -8.90 -8.34
N GLU A 86 -5.58 -9.17 -7.83
CA GLU A 86 -5.18 -8.61 -6.52
C GLU A 86 -5.32 -7.10 -6.51
N LEU A 87 -4.85 -6.46 -7.57
CA LEU A 87 -4.89 -5.02 -7.66
C LEU A 87 -6.33 -4.49 -7.67
N LEU A 88 -7.21 -5.14 -8.42
CA LEU A 88 -8.61 -4.73 -8.48
C LEU A 88 -9.31 -4.89 -7.13
N VAL A 89 -9.08 -6.01 -6.46
CA VAL A 89 -9.68 -6.27 -5.16
C VAL A 89 -9.14 -5.29 -4.11
N MET A 90 -7.83 -5.03 -4.15
CA MET A 90 -7.21 -4.07 -3.23
C MET A 90 -7.75 -2.66 -3.45
N SER A 91 -7.87 -2.24 -4.71
CA SER A 91 -8.39 -0.91 -5.03
C SER A 91 -9.82 -0.74 -4.54
N ASP A 92 -10.65 -1.77 -4.70
CA ASP A 92 -12.01 -1.72 -4.22
C ASP A 92 -12.07 -1.63 -2.70
N ALA A 93 -11.24 -2.41 -2.02
CA ALA A 93 -11.18 -2.36 -0.56
C ALA A 93 -10.75 -0.99 -0.05
N LEU A 94 -9.78 -0.38 -0.71
CA LEU A 94 -9.30 0.95 -0.34
C LEU A 94 -10.36 2.01 -0.55
N LYS A 95 -11.12 1.92 -1.63
CA LYS A 95 -12.22 2.86 -1.86
C LYS A 95 -13.26 2.76 -0.76
N ARG A 96 -13.62 1.54 -0.39
CA ARG A 96 -14.61 1.34 0.67
C ARG A 96 -14.10 1.79 2.03
N ALA A 97 -12.79 1.77 2.22
CA ALA A 97 -12.17 2.25 3.45
C ALA A 97 -11.92 3.76 3.46
N SER A 98 -12.38 4.45 2.43
CA SER A 98 -12.31 5.92 2.32
C SER A 98 -10.89 6.46 2.14
N ALA A 99 -10.06 5.76 1.41
CA ALA A 99 -8.77 6.30 1.00
C ALA A 99 -9.01 7.56 0.17
N LYS A 100 -8.16 8.57 0.34
CA LYS A 100 -8.32 9.82 -0.36
C LYS A 100 -7.96 9.69 -1.84
N THR A 101 -6.80 9.09 -2.11
CA THR A 101 -6.37 8.79 -3.48
C THR A 101 -5.75 7.41 -3.52
N ILE A 102 -5.76 6.79 -4.68
CA ILE A 102 -5.13 5.49 -4.90
C ILE A 102 -4.27 5.61 -6.14
N THR A 103 -2.98 5.36 -5.97
CA THR A 103 -2.02 5.41 -7.07
C THR A 103 -1.33 4.06 -7.17
N VAL A 104 -1.28 3.52 -8.37
CA VAL A 104 -0.61 2.24 -8.61
C VAL A 104 0.76 2.51 -9.23
N LEU A 105 1.79 1.98 -8.58
CA LEU A 105 3.14 2.02 -9.10
C LEU A 105 3.40 0.69 -9.79
N MET A 106 3.31 0.70 -11.10
CA MET A 106 3.37 -0.49 -11.92
C MET A 106 4.59 -0.39 -12.83
N PRO A 107 5.69 -1.07 -12.48
CA PRO A 107 6.91 -0.94 -13.25
C PRO A 107 6.83 -1.54 -14.64
N TYR A 108 5.86 -2.41 -14.90
CA TYR A 108 5.66 -3.02 -16.21
C TYR A 108 4.22 -2.94 -16.64
#